data_2f636ea780690e45a8982ec8071ffe8b
#
_entry.id   2f636ea780690e45a8982ec8071ffe8b
#
_cell.length_a   1.000
_cell.length_b   1.000
_cell.length_c   1.000
_cell.angle_alpha   90.00
_cell.angle_beta   90.00
_cell.angle_gamma   90.00
#
_symmetry.space_group_name_H-M   'P 1'
#
loop_
_entity.id
_entity.type
_entity.pdbx_description
1 polymer ?
#
loop_
_entity_poly.entity_id
_entity_poly.type
_entity_poly.pdbx_seq_one_letter_code
_entity_poly.pdbx_strand_id
1 'polypeptide(L)'
;MKAQASLLCLAIASALAVSSAPADAAVLQKSAVIARASTLVGGNATLARRAAADAFVARDVIVDADGTEHVRFDRTFNGLPVIGGDMVVHSRNGKLAGISQGLKSAARPALAGRITRDQAIVEAGAQFGSRFVGAPSARTVVYALGASPVLAHEVVFNGIKADQTPTEMHYFVDASNGRILNKWDSVQTAKPGPGTGGTCSGATAAVGTGKSLTEGDVVVNTTKCGTTYQMVDMTRGGGATHNMAMKTTGMGSVFTSSTNIWGNNLLSNSQTVGADAHYGVATTWDYFKNVHGRSGIANDGQGAVSRVHYGRNYQNAFWSDSCFCMTFGDGDNGASIYPLVAIDVAGHEMSHGVTSRSAALIYSGESGGLNEATSDIFGTMVEYYANNANDPGDYVIGEELFPNNANMSKAIRWMFKPSLDGASPDCYAGGIGGIDVHYSSGVANHFYYLLAEGAVVPNGFGAGTWANLTPASLVCNGNTSLAGIGREAAGKIWYRALTVYMTASTNYAAARTATLNAATDLYGAGSAQYNAVNAAWAAVNVAPAI
;
A
#
# COMPACT_ATOMS: atom_id res chain seq x y z
N MET A 1 37.28 -6.55 67.98
CA MET A 1 37.02 -5.28 67.33
C MET A 1 37.21 -5.50 65.82
N LYS A 2 36.13 -5.73 65.09
CA LYS A 2 36.14 -5.85 63.63
C LYS A 2 35.12 -4.82 63.10
N ALA A 3 35.62 -3.80 62.42
CA ALA A 3 34.80 -2.81 61.77
C ALA A 3 34.29 -3.38 60.43
N GLN A 4 32.97 -3.39 60.24
CA GLN A 4 32.31 -3.65 58.94
C GLN A 4 32.18 -2.31 58.21
N ALA A 5 32.74 -2.23 57.00
CA ALA A 5 32.55 -1.16 56.08
C ALA A 5 31.34 -1.49 55.19
N SER A 6 30.25 -0.71 55.28
CA SER A 6 29.12 -0.78 54.38
C SER A 6 29.41 0.00 53.10
N LEU A 7 29.46 -0.67 51.95
CA LEU A 7 29.45 -0.01 50.62
C LEU A 7 28.02 0.41 50.29
N LEU A 8 27.82 1.71 50.14
CA LEU A 8 26.57 2.30 49.63
C LEU A 8 26.71 2.41 48.11
N CYS A 9 26.02 1.54 47.36
CA CYS A 9 25.86 1.69 45.91
C CYS A 9 24.83 2.75 45.62
N LEU A 10 25.30 3.90 45.12
CA LEU A 10 24.43 4.96 44.59
C LEU A 10 24.09 4.60 43.12
N ALA A 11 22.87 4.14 42.87
CA ALA A 11 22.35 3.96 41.54
C ALA A 11 21.86 5.32 41.00
N ILE A 12 22.60 5.91 40.07
CA ILE A 12 22.19 7.10 39.33
C ILE A 12 21.24 6.62 38.23
N ALA A 13 19.94 6.79 38.48
CA ALA A 13 18.90 6.66 37.44
C ALA A 13 18.93 7.91 36.54
N SER A 14 19.57 7.81 35.39
CA SER A 14 19.45 8.83 34.34
C SER A 14 18.06 8.75 33.70
N ALA A 15 17.14 9.55 34.16
CA ALA A 15 15.86 9.77 33.49
C ALA A 15 16.14 10.54 32.19
N LEU A 16 16.12 9.85 31.05
CA LEU A 16 16.00 10.47 29.74
C LEU A 16 14.61 11.10 29.66
N ALA A 17 14.52 12.38 29.93
CA ALA A 17 13.33 13.16 29.62
C ALA A 17 13.24 13.28 28.08
N VAL A 18 12.44 12.43 27.45
CA VAL A 18 11.97 12.66 26.08
C VAL A 18 11.04 13.87 26.15
N SER A 19 11.55 15.07 25.87
CA SER A 19 10.73 16.25 25.71
C SER A 19 9.93 16.09 24.42
N SER A 20 8.66 15.76 24.53
CA SER A 20 7.72 15.93 23.42
C SER A 20 7.68 17.42 23.09
N ALA A 21 8.21 17.82 21.94
CA ALA A 21 8.02 19.19 21.46
C ALA A 21 6.50 19.44 21.35
N PRO A 22 6.00 20.61 21.78
CA PRO A 22 4.59 20.91 21.69
C PRO A 22 4.14 20.84 20.22
N ALA A 23 2.89 20.39 19.97
CA ALA A 23 2.32 20.22 18.64
C ALA A 23 2.49 21.46 17.73
N ASP A 24 2.43 22.64 18.31
CA ASP A 24 2.65 23.93 17.62
C ASP A 24 4.08 24.07 17.05
N ALA A 25 5.10 23.57 17.74
CA ALA A 25 6.49 23.62 17.25
C ALA A 25 6.69 22.69 16.05
N ALA A 26 6.07 21.51 16.05
CA ALA A 26 6.12 20.58 14.92
C ALA A 26 5.40 21.13 13.68
N VAL A 27 4.27 21.81 13.86
CA VAL A 27 3.54 22.48 12.76
C VAL A 27 4.35 23.63 12.17
N LEU A 28 4.96 24.46 13.02
CA LEU A 28 5.83 25.56 12.58
C LEU A 28 7.06 25.04 11.83
N GLN A 29 7.65 23.93 12.28
CA GLN A 29 8.78 23.30 11.60
C GLN A 29 8.38 22.78 10.21
N LYS A 30 7.26 22.07 10.07
CA LYS A 30 6.75 21.61 8.77
C LYS A 30 6.48 22.77 7.82
N SER A 31 5.85 23.85 8.30
CA SER A 31 5.57 25.05 7.49
C SER A 31 6.85 25.70 6.95
N ALA A 32 7.91 25.77 7.77
CA ALA A 32 9.21 26.30 7.35
C ALA A 32 9.88 25.42 6.28
N VAL A 33 9.80 24.09 6.41
CA VAL A 33 10.31 23.14 5.40
C VAL A 33 9.57 23.30 4.07
N ILE A 34 8.22 23.39 4.10
CA ILE A 34 7.40 23.62 2.91
C ILE A 34 7.76 24.95 2.22
N ALA A 35 7.96 26.02 2.98
CA ALA A 35 8.34 27.32 2.43
C ALA A 35 9.70 27.27 1.74
N ARG A 36 10.70 26.60 2.34
CA ARG A 36 12.01 26.39 1.71
C ARG A 36 11.89 25.61 0.40
N ALA A 37 11.20 24.46 0.40
CA ALA A 37 10.98 23.64 -0.78
C ALA A 37 10.27 24.43 -1.90
N SER A 38 9.24 25.22 -1.56
CA SER A 38 8.53 26.08 -2.51
C SER A 38 9.45 27.14 -3.14
N THR A 39 10.35 27.73 -2.35
CA THR A 39 11.35 28.68 -2.84
C THR A 39 12.33 27.99 -3.81
N LEU A 40 12.77 26.77 -3.47
CA LEU A 40 13.66 25.98 -4.34
C LEU A 40 12.99 25.60 -5.67
N VAL A 41 11.71 25.25 -5.67
CA VAL A 41 10.92 25.03 -6.92
C VAL A 41 10.88 26.31 -7.75
N GLY A 42 10.67 27.47 -7.13
CA GLY A 42 10.67 28.78 -7.79
C GLY A 42 12.00 29.09 -8.48
N GLY A 43 13.11 28.87 -7.78
CA GLY A 43 14.47 29.10 -8.29
C GLY A 43 14.97 28.07 -9.31
N ASN A 44 14.30 26.91 -9.42
CA ASN A 44 14.70 25.78 -10.29
C ASN A 44 13.58 25.39 -11.27
N ALA A 45 12.93 26.36 -11.91
CA ALA A 45 11.73 26.16 -12.72
C ALA A 45 11.92 25.13 -13.86
N THR A 46 13.08 25.10 -14.50
CA THR A 46 13.41 24.13 -15.56
C THR A 46 13.46 22.71 -15.01
N LEU A 47 14.15 22.49 -13.89
CA LEU A 47 14.25 21.17 -13.26
C LEU A 47 12.89 20.71 -12.73
N ALA A 48 12.11 21.62 -12.15
CA ALA A 48 10.74 21.36 -11.69
C ALA A 48 9.72 21.24 -12.84
N ARG A 49 10.13 21.46 -14.10
CA ARG A 49 9.24 21.51 -15.26
C ARG A 49 8.04 22.41 -15.03
N ARG A 50 8.31 23.57 -14.41
CA ARG A 50 7.30 24.54 -13.97
C ARG A 50 6.88 25.45 -15.12
N ALA A 51 5.58 25.55 -15.36
CA ALA A 51 4.99 26.62 -16.16
C ALA A 51 4.64 27.82 -15.27
N ALA A 52 4.45 29.02 -15.87
CA ALA A 52 4.21 30.25 -15.12
C ALA A 52 2.95 30.21 -14.23
N ALA A 53 1.90 29.51 -14.68
CA ALA A 53 0.63 29.40 -13.96
C ALA A 53 0.53 28.10 -13.11
N ASP A 54 1.63 27.36 -12.93
CA ASP A 54 1.66 26.23 -12.01
C ASP A 54 1.68 26.75 -10.56
N ALA A 55 0.84 26.11 -9.72
CA ALA A 55 0.88 26.21 -8.26
C ALA A 55 1.09 24.84 -7.62
N PHE A 56 1.61 24.83 -6.41
CA PHE A 56 2.01 23.61 -5.71
C PHE A 56 1.41 23.61 -4.30
N VAL A 57 0.78 22.50 -3.92
CA VAL A 57 0.22 22.28 -2.59
C VAL A 57 0.98 21.13 -1.94
N ALA A 58 1.60 21.38 -0.79
CA ALA A 58 2.31 20.34 -0.05
C ALA A 58 1.32 19.31 0.50
N ARG A 59 1.60 18.02 0.22
CA ARG A 59 0.80 16.88 0.69
C ARG A 59 1.49 16.17 1.85
N ASP A 60 2.82 16.04 1.79
CA ASP A 60 3.59 15.34 2.81
C ASP A 60 4.98 15.96 2.98
N VAL A 61 5.54 15.83 4.19
CA VAL A 61 6.87 16.32 4.56
C VAL A 61 7.58 15.27 5.39
N ILE A 62 8.74 14.81 4.91
CA ILE A 62 9.65 13.93 5.62
C ILE A 62 10.96 14.69 5.84
N VAL A 63 11.49 14.64 7.06
CA VAL A 63 12.79 15.19 7.41
C VAL A 63 13.63 14.07 8.00
N ASP A 64 14.75 13.77 7.36
CA ASP A 64 15.66 12.74 7.80
C ASP A 64 16.52 13.19 8.99
N ALA A 65 17.10 12.23 9.71
CA ALA A 65 17.94 12.52 10.86
C ALA A 65 19.19 13.36 10.51
N ASP A 66 19.65 13.31 9.26
CA ASP A 66 20.79 14.09 8.76
C ASP A 66 20.38 15.49 8.25
N GLY A 67 19.10 15.86 8.41
CA GLY A 67 18.52 17.14 8.01
C GLY A 67 18.16 17.23 6.53
N THR A 68 18.16 16.11 5.79
CA THR A 68 17.62 16.08 4.43
C THR A 68 16.10 16.19 4.48
N GLU A 69 15.54 17.08 3.65
CA GLU A 69 14.11 17.40 3.61
C GLU A 69 13.51 16.87 2.31
N HIS A 70 12.38 16.20 2.42
CA HIS A 70 11.61 15.69 1.28
C HIS A 70 10.19 16.22 1.39
N VAL A 71 9.78 17.04 0.40
CA VAL A 71 8.45 17.65 0.37
C VAL A 71 7.71 17.17 -0.88
N ARG A 72 6.62 16.46 -0.67
CA ARG A 72 5.74 16.00 -1.74
C ARG A 72 4.70 17.08 -2.04
N PHE A 73 4.58 17.44 -3.31
CA PHE A 73 3.64 18.43 -3.81
C PHE A 73 2.66 17.83 -4.80
N ASP A 74 1.39 18.21 -4.68
CA ASP A 74 0.43 18.15 -5.76
C ASP A 74 0.55 19.42 -6.61
N ARG A 75 0.32 19.31 -7.91
CA ARG A 75 0.44 20.41 -8.86
C ARG A 75 -0.92 20.79 -9.41
N THR A 76 -1.15 22.09 -9.55
CA THR A 76 -2.25 22.66 -10.32
C THR A 76 -1.72 23.59 -11.40
N PHE A 77 -2.48 23.75 -12.50
CA PHE A 77 -2.23 24.72 -13.56
C PHE A 77 -3.48 25.58 -13.74
N ASN A 78 -3.36 26.90 -13.53
CA ASN A 78 -4.51 27.81 -13.46
C ASN A 78 -5.65 27.30 -12.57
N GLY A 79 -5.30 26.71 -11.42
CA GLY A 79 -6.24 26.11 -10.48
C GLY A 79 -6.78 24.71 -10.86
N LEU A 80 -6.49 24.19 -12.05
CA LEU A 80 -6.88 22.84 -12.47
C LEU A 80 -5.86 21.81 -11.97
N PRO A 81 -6.29 20.68 -11.37
CA PRO A 81 -5.39 19.59 -11.01
C PRO A 81 -4.61 19.07 -12.21
N VAL A 82 -3.33 18.76 -12.03
CA VAL A 82 -2.47 18.14 -13.06
C VAL A 82 -2.29 16.68 -12.71
N ILE A 83 -3.00 15.80 -13.41
CA ILE A 83 -2.91 14.34 -13.22
C ILE A 83 -1.56 13.85 -13.72
N GLY A 84 -0.77 13.20 -12.84
CA GLY A 84 0.63 12.84 -13.09
C GLY A 84 1.59 14.02 -12.95
N GLY A 85 1.14 15.14 -12.36
CA GLY A 85 1.96 16.34 -12.12
C GLY A 85 2.57 16.43 -10.73
N ASP A 86 2.32 15.47 -9.87
CA ASP A 86 2.90 15.40 -8.52
C ASP A 86 4.42 15.27 -8.57
N MET A 87 5.09 15.74 -7.51
CA MET A 87 6.54 15.66 -7.41
C MET A 87 6.99 15.62 -5.95
N VAL A 88 8.22 15.12 -5.73
CA VAL A 88 8.91 15.23 -4.45
C VAL A 88 10.16 16.07 -4.63
N VAL A 89 10.30 17.12 -3.82
CA VAL A 89 11.47 18.01 -3.78
C VAL A 89 12.39 17.53 -2.67
N HIS A 90 13.61 17.19 -3.02
CA HIS A 90 14.66 16.78 -2.10
C HIS A 90 15.61 17.94 -1.87
N SER A 91 15.84 18.31 -0.59
CA SER A 91 16.76 19.41 -0.25
C SER A 91 17.54 19.11 1.01
N ARG A 92 18.74 19.71 1.10
CA ARG A 92 19.59 19.61 2.28
C ARG A 92 20.31 20.93 2.51
N ASN A 93 20.30 21.41 3.77
CA ASN A 93 20.93 22.67 4.13
C ASN A 93 20.46 23.85 3.25
N GLY A 94 19.17 23.88 2.88
CA GLY A 94 18.59 24.93 2.03
C GLY A 94 18.99 24.85 0.56
N LYS A 95 19.66 23.78 0.11
CA LYS A 95 20.05 23.55 -1.29
C LYS A 95 19.24 22.40 -1.88
N LEU A 96 18.83 22.57 -3.15
CA LEU A 96 18.15 21.52 -3.88
C LEU A 96 19.11 20.35 -4.14
N ALA A 97 18.72 19.15 -3.72
CA ALA A 97 19.42 17.89 -4.02
C ALA A 97 18.85 17.21 -5.27
N GLY A 98 17.53 17.33 -5.51
CA GLY A 98 16.87 16.74 -6.66
C GLY A 98 15.36 16.91 -6.64
N ILE A 99 14.69 16.47 -7.71
CA ILE A 99 13.22 16.42 -7.81
C ILE A 99 12.83 15.09 -8.43
N SER A 100 12.04 14.31 -7.73
CA SER A 100 11.36 13.12 -8.26
C SER A 100 10.02 13.53 -8.87
N GLN A 101 9.78 13.25 -10.15
CA GLN A 101 8.52 13.58 -10.84
C GLN A 101 8.33 12.75 -12.10
N GLY A 102 7.04 12.46 -12.43
CA GLY A 102 6.67 11.78 -13.68
C GLY A 102 6.55 12.71 -14.88
N LEU A 103 6.31 14.01 -14.67
CA LEU A 103 6.10 14.99 -15.72
C LEU A 103 7.34 15.13 -16.62
N LYS A 104 7.16 15.13 -17.95
CA LYS A 104 8.27 15.10 -18.92
C LYS A 104 8.64 16.49 -19.48
N SER A 105 7.73 17.47 -19.41
CA SER A 105 7.96 18.82 -19.94
C SER A 105 7.24 19.90 -19.15
N ALA A 106 7.62 21.17 -19.37
CA ALA A 106 6.91 22.34 -18.84
C ALA A 106 5.71 22.77 -19.72
N ALA A 107 5.46 22.08 -20.83
CA ALA A 107 4.32 22.39 -21.69
C ALA A 107 2.99 22.22 -20.94
N ARG A 108 2.03 23.09 -21.25
CA ARG A 108 0.65 23.03 -20.71
C ARG A 108 -0.33 23.26 -21.85
N PRO A 109 -1.53 22.66 -21.78
CA PRO A 109 -2.55 22.83 -22.81
C PRO A 109 -3.19 24.23 -22.76
N ALA A 110 -3.75 24.66 -23.89
CA ALA A 110 -4.74 25.72 -23.89
C ALA A 110 -5.97 25.30 -23.07
N LEU A 111 -6.59 26.24 -22.34
CA LEU A 111 -7.73 25.95 -21.48
C LEU A 111 -9.10 26.02 -22.20
N ALA A 112 -9.11 26.18 -23.52
CA ALA A 112 -10.32 26.17 -24.34
C ALA A 112 -10.65 24.74 -24.77
N GLY A 113 -11.70 24.17 -24.19
CA GLY A 113 -12.27 22.90 -24.61
C GLY A 113 -13.48 23.08 -25.52
N ARG A 114 -13.80 22.08 -26.33
CA ARG A 114 -15.01 22.02 -27.18
C ARG A 114 -16.09 21.13 -26.54
N ILE A 115 -15.69 20.20 -25.68
CA ILE A 115 -16.57 19.26 -24.99
C ILE A 115 -16.83 19.80 -23.59
N THR A 116 -18.10 19.83 -23.21
CA THR A 116 -18.53 20.18 -21.85
C THR A 116 -18.35 19.00 -20.88
N ARG A 117 -18.40 19.26 -19.58
CA ARG A 117 -18.39 18.19 -18.56
C ARG A 117 -19.57 17.23 -18.70
N ASP A 118 -20.77 17.74 -19.05
CA ASP A 118 -21.96 16.91 -19.23
C ASP A 118 -21.83 16.01 -20.47
N GLN A 119 -21.25 16.52 -21.56
CA GLN A 119 -20.92 15.70 -22.73
C GLN A 119 -19.88 14.64 -22.39
N ALA A 120 -18.87 14.97 -21.59
CA ALA A 120 -17.87 13.99 -21.14
C ALA A 120 -18.50 12.89 -20.28
N ILE A 121 -19.50 13.21 -19.44
CA ILE A 121 -20.26 12.20 -18.66
C ILE A 121 -20.99 11.24 -19.61
N VAL A 122 -21.56 11.72 -20.70
CA VAL A 122 -22.26 10.88 -21.70
C VAL A 122 -21.26 9.96 -22.41
N GLU A 123 -20.12 10.50 -22.87
CA GLU A 123 -19.07 9.69 -23.54
C GLU A 123 -18.50 8.60 -22.63
N ALA A 124 -18.18 8.95 -21.39
CA ALA A 124 -17.67 7.99 -20.41
C ALA A 124 -18.75 6.97 -19.99
N GLY A 125 -20.00 7.42 -19.82
CA GLY A 125 -21.14 6.59 -19.42
C GLY A 125 -21.46 5.49 -20.43
N ALA A 126 -21.23 5.75 -21.72
CA ALA A 126 -21.39 4.75 -22.79
C ALA A 126 -20.44 3.54 -22.64
N GLN A 127 -19.33 3.72 -21.90
CA GLN A 127 -18.33 2.66 -21.65
C GLN A 127 -18.43 2.06 -20.24
N PHE A 128 -19.27 2.62 -19.36
CA PHE A 128 -19.43 2.11 -18.01
C PHE A 128 -20.33 0.87 -17.97
N GLY A 129 -19.72 -0.31 -17.87
CA GLY A 129 -20.41 -1.60 -17.96
C GLY A 129 -21.03 -2.13 -16.66
N SER A 130 -21.04 -1.33 -15.58
CA SER A 130 -21.52 -1.77 -14.27
C SER A 130 -22.83 -1.09 -13.87
N ARG A 131 -23.53 -1.65 -12.86
CA ARG A 131 -24.72 -1.01 -12.30
C ARG A 131 -24.36 0.28 -11.59
N PHE A 132 -24.93 1.39 -11.98
CA PHE A 132 -24.68 2.69 -11.36
C PHE A 132 -25.07 2.74 -9.87
N VAL A 133 -24.24 3.42 -9.08
CA VAL A 133 -24.53 3.79 -7.69
C VAL A 133 -24.32 5.30 -7.54
N GLY A 134 -25.39 6.03 -7.27
CA GLY A 134 -25.36 7.50 -7.20
C GLY A 134 -25.26 8.19 -8.56
N ALA A 135 -25.07 9.50 -8.53
CA ALA A 135 -24.86 10.32 -9.72
C ALA A 135 -23.37 10.41 -10.06
N PRO A 136 -22.99 10.43 -11.35
CA PRO A 136 -21.61 10.66 -11.76
C PRO A 136 -21.16 12.08 -11.41
N SER A 137 -19.86 12.24 -11.23
CA SER A 137 -19.24 13.56 -11.08
C SER A 137 -18.25 13.82 -12.21
N ALA A 138 -18.06 15.10 -12.57
CA ALA A 138 -17.05 15.49 -13.53
C ALA A 138 -16.35 16.78 -13.12
N ARG A 139 -15.02 16.81 -13.29
CA ARG A 139 -14.19 18.01 -13.10
C ARG A 139 -13.21 18.18 -14.27
N THR A 140 -12.85 19.44 -14.54
CA THR A 140 -11.82 19.72 -15.55
C THR A 140 -10.44 19.56 -14.94
N VAL A 141 -9.52 18.93 -15.67
CA VAL A 141 -8.15 18.64 -15.25
C VAL A 141 -7.17 18.86 -16.40
N VAL A 142 -5.88 18.93 -16.07
CA VAL A 142 -4.80 18.74 -17.06
C VAL A 142 -4.34 17.29 -16.95
N TYR A 143 -4.56 16.51 -17.99
CA TYR A 143 -4.10 15.12 -18.06
C TYR A 143 -2.67 15.08 -18.63
N ALA A 144 -1.69 14.68 -17.81
CA ALA A 144 -0.26 14.73 -18.11
C ALA A 144 0.46 13.37 -18.08
N LEU A 145 -0.29 12.26 -18.14
CA LEU A 145 0.28 10.90 -18.21
C LEU A 145 0.66 10.49 -19.64
N GLY A 146 0.20 11.22 -20.65
CA GLY A 146 0.53 10.98 -22.06
C GLY A 146 1.84 11.64 -22.48
N ALA A 147 2.14 11.59 -23.80
CA ALA A 147 3.34 12.20 -24.39
C ALA A 147 3.36 13.73 -24.21
N SER A 148 2.18 14.37 -24.22
CA SER A 148 2.01 15.81 -23.98
C SER A 148 0.78 16.02 -23.09
N PRO A 149 0.83 17.01 -22.16
CA PRO A 149 -0.33 17.36 -21.35
C PRO A 149 -1.48 17.90 -22.20
N VAL A 150 -2.69 17.46 -21.93
CA VAL A 150 -3.92 17.89 -22.62
C VAL A 150 -4.96 18.34 -21.61
N LEU A 151 -5.89 19.24 -22.02
CA LEU A 151 -7.05 19.58 -21.24
C LEU A 151 -8.05 18.41 -21.33
N ALA A 152 -8.51 17.93 -20.18
CA ALA A 152 -9.45 16.80 -20.12
C ALA A 152 -10.53 17.04 -19.07
N HIS A 153 -11.58 16.23 -19.13
CA HIS A 153 -12.54 16.08 -18.06
C HIS A 153 -12.33 14.72 -17.41
N GLU A 154 -12.06 14.72 -16.12
CA GLU A 154 -12.12 13.53 -15.29
C GLU A 154 -13.57 13.29 -14.90
N VAL A 155 -14.11 12.16 -15.32
CA VAL A 155 -15.47 11.71 -15.00
C VAL A 155 -15.39 10.50 -14.10
N VAL A 156 -16.11 10.53 -12.99
CA VAL A 156 -16.12 9.44 -12.01
C VAL A 156 -17.50 8.82 -11.95
N PHE A 157 -17.56 7.51 -12.17
CA PHE A 157 -18.73 6.67 -11.98
C PHE A 157 -18.52 5.70 -10.82
N ASN A 158 -19.46 5.66 -9.90
CA ASN A 158 -19.53 4.61 -8.89
C ASN A 158 -20.52 3.53 -9.34
N GLY A 159 -20.20 2.28 -9.04
CA GLY A 159 -21.04 1.14 -9.41
C GLY A 159 -20.77 -0.11 -8.60
N ILE A 160 -21.50 -1.17 -8.96
CA ILE A 160 -21.28 -2.53 -8.46
C ILE A 160 -21.20 -3.45 -9.68
N LYS A 161 -20.11 -4.17 -9.82
CA LYS A 161 -19.89 -5.17 -10.88
C LYS A 161 -20.80 -6.39 -10.66
N ALA A 162 -20.88 -7.26 -11.67
CA ALA A 162 -21.72 -8.47 -11.60
C ALA A 162 -21.27 -9.45 -10.51
N ASP A 163 -19.99 -9.47 -10.20
CA ASP A 163 -19.37 -10.26 -9.13
C ASP A 163 -19.50 -9.65 -7.73
N GLN A 164 -20.30 -8.57 -7.57
CA GLN A 164 -20.53 -7.80 -6.36
C GLN A 164 -19.37 -6.85 -5.97
N THR A 165 -18.26 -6.82 -6.72
CA THR A 165 -17.17 -5.87 -6.49
C THR A 165 -17.67 -4.45 -6.71
N PRO A 166 -17.48 -3.52 -5.76
CA PRO A 166 -17.74 -2.11 -6.03
C PRO A 166 -16.76 -1.61 -7.08
N THR A 167 -17.09 -0.53 -7.76
CA THR A 167 -16.21 0.11 -8.76
C THR A 167 -16.33 1.62 -8.66
N GLU A 168 -15.20 2.30 -8.72
CA GLU A 168 -15.11 3.75 -8.89
C GLU A 168 -14.26 4.01 -10.14
N MET A 169 -14.92 4.04 -11.27
CA MET A 169 -14.28 4.23 -12.57
C MET A 169 -13.99 5.69 -12.84
N HIS A 170 -12.71 6.01 -13.00
CA HIS A 170 -12.24 7.29 -13.49
C HIS A 170 -12.02 7.22 -15.00
N TYR A 171 -12.66 8.11 -15.75
CA TYR A 171 -12.46 8.29 -17.17
C TYR A 171 -11.87 9.67 -17.45
N PHE A 172 -10.84 9.73 -18.26
CA PHE A 172 -10.22 10.98 -18.69
C PHE A 172 -10.61 11.24 -20.13
N VAL A 173 -11.52 12.19 -20.33
CA VAL A 173 -12.09 12.54 -21.63
C VAL A 173 -11.43 13.79 -22.17
N ASP A 174 -10.81 13.71 -23.35
CA ASP A 174 -10.17 14.85 -24.04
C ASP A 174 -11.18 15.97 -24.28
N ALA A 175 -10.95 17.14 -23.67
CA ALA A 175 -11.85 18.28 -23.78
C ALA A 175 -11.92 18.89 -25.19
N SER A 176 -11.05 18.49 -26.11
CA SER A 176 -11.06 18.98 -27.50
C SER A 176 -11.96 18.16 -28.45
N ASN A 177 -12.13 16.85 -28.18
CA ASN A 177 -12.75 15.93 -29.14
C ASN A 177 -13.62 14.82 -28.53
N GLY A 178 -13.69 14.70 -27.21
CA GLY A 178 -14.50 13.70 -26.50
C GLY A 178 -13.89 12.29 -26.42
N ARG A 179 -12.67 12.08 -26.96
CA ARG A 179 -12.01 10.78 -26.91
C ARG A 179 -11.59 10.45 -25.47
N ILE A 180 -11.79 9.23 -25.05
CA ILE A 180 -11.26 8.73 -23.78
C ILE A 180 -9.76 8.53 -23.92
N LEU A 181 -8.99 9.27 -23.12
CA LEU A 181 -7.52 9.23 -23.07
C LEU A 181 -7.04 8.05 -22.24
N ASN A 182 -7.70 7.82 -21.12
CA ASN A 182 -7.41 6.73 -20.20
C ASN A 182 -8.61 6.48 -19.30
N LYS A 183 -8.62 5.32 -18.66
CA LYS A 183 -9.56 4.97 -17.59
C LYS A 183 -8.91 4.00 -16.63
N TRP A 184 -9.27 4.06 -15.37
CA TRP A 184 -8.93 3.05 -14.37
C TRP A 184 -10.03 2.95 -13.33
N ASP A 185 -10.09 1.79 -12.68
CA ASP A 185 -10.90 1.60 -11.50
C ASP A 185 -10.06 1.98 -10.29
N SER A 186 -10.49 2.93 -9.47
CA SER A 186 -9.84 3.24 -8.21
C SER A 186 -10.55 2.56 -7.03
N VAL A 187 -11.13 1.38 -7.26
CA VAL A 187 -11.52 0.49 -6.18
C VAL A 187 -10.31 -0.24 -5.61
N GLN A 188 -9.65 0.56 -5.06
CA GLN A 188 -9.24 0.77 -3.69
C GLN A 188 -10.27 1.63 -2.94
N THR A 189 -11.46 1.96 -3.48
CA THR A 189 -12.24 3.09 -2.98
C THR A 189 -13.75 2.98 -3.19
N ALA A 190 -14.52 3.41 -2.25
CA ALA A 190 -15.81 4.07 -2.37
C ALA A 190 -16.03 5.03 -1.21
N LYS A 191 -16.50 6.27 -1.46
CA LYS A 191 -16.56 7.34 -0.46
C LYS A 191 -17.72 7.15 0.53
N PRO A 192 -17.51 7.24 1.82
CA PRO A 192 -17.76 8.38 2.69
C PRO A 192 -16.93 8.42 3.98
N GLY A 193 -17.16 9.36 4.82
CA GLY A 193 -16.50 9.80 5.99
C GLY A 193 -16.03 8.75 7.04
N PRO A 194 -15.20 9.19 8.01
CA PRO A 194 -14.48 8.31 8.91
C PRO A 194 -15.44 7.43 9.71
N GLY A 195 -15.36 6.12 9.46
CA GLY A 195 -15.97 5.12 10.31
C GLY A 195 -15.14 4.95 11.57
N THR A 196 -15.23 5.89 12.50
CA THR A 196 -14.78 5.62 13.86
C THR A 196 -15.73 4.61 14.45
N GLY A 197 -15.23 3.43 14.81
CA GLY A 197 -15.95 2.51 15.67
C GLY A 197 -16.41 3.29 16.89
N GLY A 198 -17.72 3.51 17.02
CA GLY A 198 -18.28 4.29 18.11
C GLY A 198 -17.92 3.62 19.44
N THR A 199 -17.04 4.25 20.22
CA THR A 199 -16.74 3.80 21.57
C THR A 199 -17.90 4.16 22.48
N CYS A 200 -18.32 3.21 23.32
CA CYS A 200 -19.32 3.42 24.34
C CYS A 200 -18.82 4.42 25.42
N SER A 201 -19.73 5.03 26.16
CA SER A 201 -19.39 5.83 27.34
C SER A 201 -18.68 4.96 28.40
N GLY A 202 -17.51 5.42 28.88
CA GLY A 202 -16.69 4.68 29.84
C GLY A 202 -15.91 3.51 29.23
N ALA A 203 -15.65 3.56 27.93
CA ALA A 203 -14.86 2.58 27.22
C ALA A 203 -13.43 2.46 27.78
N THR A 204 -12.91 1.25 27.93
CA THR A 204 -11.53 0.97 28.35
C THR A 204 -10.91 -0.09 27.44
N ALA A 205 -9.60 0.07 27.15
CA ALA A 205 -8.86 -0.95 26.43
C ALA A 205 -8.87 -2.29 27.19
N ALA A 206 -9.00 -3.38 26.46
CA ALA A 206 -8.99 -4.74 26.98
C ALA A 206 -8.21 -5.66 26.03
N VAL A 207 -7.77 -6.80 26.54
CA VAL A 207 -7.09 -7.85 25.78
C VAL A 207 -7.95 -9.11 25.81
N GLY A 208 -8.26 -9.65 24.64
CA GLY A 208 -9.06 -10.86 24.47
C GLY A 208 -8.30 -11.94 23.71
N THR A 209 -9.00 -13.04 23.42
CA THR A 209 -8.51 -14.16 22.63
C THR A 209 -9.31 -14.26 21.34
N GLY A 210 -8.64 -14.17 20.20
CA GLY A 210 -9.17 -14.54 18.90
C GLY A 210 -8.94 -16.03 18.65
N LYS A 211 -9.99 -16.73 18.25
CA LYS A 211 -9.95 -18.11 17.77
C LYS A 211 -9.96 -18.07 16.25
N SER A 212 -8.77 -17.85 15.67
CA SER A 212 -8.54 -17.66 14.26
C SER A 212 -8.74 -18.94 13.44
N LEU A 213 -8.99 -18.81 12.15
CA LEU A 213 -9.12 -19.93 11.22
C LEU A 213 -7.73 -20.50 10.85
N THR A 214 -6.75 -19.63 10.61
CA THR A 214 -5.41 -19.98 10.11
C THR A 214 -4.33 -19.84 11.18
N GLU A 215 -4.39 -18.79 11.99
CA GLU A 215 -3.35 -18.41 12.95
C GLU A 215 -3.46 -19.14 14.32
N GLY A 216 -4.52 -19.96 14.53
CA GLY A 216 -4.80 -20.58 15.82
C GLY A 216 -5.35 -19.60 16.85
N ASP A 217 -4.92 -19.74 18.11
CA ASP A 217 -5.35 -18.84 19.19
C ASP A 217 -4.43 -17.63 19.23
N VAL A 218 -4.97 -16.44 18.95
CA VAL A 218 -4.23 -15.18 18.88
C VAL A 218 -4.69 -14.17 19.92
N VAL A 219 -3.79 -13.26 20.28
CA VAL A 219 -4.13 -12.12 21.14
C VAL A 219 -4.79 -11.02 20.30
N VAL A 220 -5.96 -10.56 20.75
CA VAL A 220 -6.65 -9.44 20.09
C VAL A 220 -6.91 -8.32 21.10
N ASN A 221 -6.58 -7.07 20.71
CA ASN A 221 -6.90 -5.90 21.50
C ASN A 221 -8.33 -5.45 21.20
N THR A 222 -9.09 -5.18 22.25
CA THR A 222 -10.52 -4.93 22.18
C THR A 222 -10.89 -3.77 23.11
N THR A 223 -12.14 -3.37 23.10
CA THR A 223 -12.67 -2.33 23.98
C THR A 223 -13.76 -2.89 24.88
N LYS A 224 -13.60 -2.73 26.18
CA LYS A 224 -14.62 -3.09 27.17
C LYS A 224 -15.65 -1.98 27.30
N CYS A 225 -16.93 -2.35 27.18
CA CYS A 225 -18.10 -1.49 27.25
C CYS A 225 -19.07 -2.00 28.32
N GLY A 226 -18.88 -1.58 29.57
CA GLY A 226 -19.67 -2.12 30.68
C GLY A 226 -19.44 -3.62 30.88
N THR A 227 -20.46 -4.45 30.61
CA THR A 227 -20.39 -5.92 30.71
C THR A 227 -20.08 -6.63 29.39
N THR A 228 -19.90 -5.90 28.30
CA THR A 228 -19.60 -6.43 26.95
C THR A 228 -18.27 -5.92 26.44
N TYR A 229 -17.78 -6.55 25.39
CA TYR A 229 -16.58 -6.15 24.66
C TYR A 229 -16.93 -5.87 23.20
N GLN A 230 -16.20 -4.95 22.58
CA GLN A 230 -16.28 -4.62 21.15
C GLN A 230 -14.95 -4.91 20.49
N MET A 231 -14.98 -5.39 19.24
CA MET A 231 -13.79 -5.61 18.43
C MET A 231 -13.31 -4.26 17.85
N VAL A 232 -12.80 -3.42 18.78
CA VAL A 232 -12.25 -2.08 18.53
C VAL A 232 -10.94 -1.97 19.27
N ASP A 233 -9.86 -1.71 18.56
CA ASP A 233 -8.51 -1.58 19.14
C ASP A 233 -8.17 -0.11 19.41
N MET A 234 -8.36 0.33 20.64
CA MET A 234 -8.01 1.68 21.10
C MET A 234 -6.50 1.93 21.11
N THR A 235 -5.67 0.89 21.12
CA THR A 235 -4.20 1.00 21.17
C THR A 235 -3.61 1.29 19.79
N ARG A 236 -4.39 1.01 18.73
CA ARG A 236 -4.03 1.25 17.33
C ARG A 236 -5.04 2.16 16.63
N GLY A 237 -5.26 3.33 17.25
CA GLY A 237 -6.04 4.42 16.64
C GLY A 237 -7.54 4.16 16.51
N GLY A 238 -8.10 3.20 17.26
CA GLY A 238 -9.53 2.87 17.24
C GLY A 238 -9.94 2.04 16.03
N GLY A 239 -9.02 1.30 15.42
CA GLY A 239 -9.33 0.33 14.36
C GLY A 239 -10.40 -0.66 14.80
N ALA A 240 -11.41 -0.90 13.95
CA ALA A 240 -12.58 -1.70 14.31
C ALA A 240 -12.86 -2.79 13.28
N THR A 241 -13.40 -3.93 13.71
CA THR A 241 -13.83 -5.01 12.83
C THR A 241 -15.34 -5.17 12.86
N HIS A 242 -15.96 -5.10 11.67
CA HIS A 242 -17.39 -5.09 11.46
C HIS A 242 -17.86 -6.30 10.65
N ASN A 243 -19.03 -6.82 11.01
CA ASN A 243 -19.75 -7.84 10.27
C ASN A 243 -20.69 -7.19 9.24
N MET A 244 -20.48 -7.44 7.97
CA MET A 244 -21.34 -6.97 6.87
C MET A 244 -22.63 -7.80 6.74
N ALA A 245 -22.69 -8.96 7.36
CA ALA A 245 -23.85 -9.88 7.26
C ALA A 245 -24.28 -10.13 5.80
N MET A 246 -23.30 -10.38 4.92
CA MET A 246 -23.45 -10.62 3.49
C MET A 246 -24.03 -9.43 2.69
N LYS A 247 -24.01 -8.21 3.26
CA LYS A 247 -24.39 -6.98 2.54
C LYS A 247 -23.21 -6.46 1.72
N THR A 248 -23.52 -5.74 0.64
CA THR A 248 -22.53 -5.09 -0.25
C THR A 248 -22.50 -3.56 -0.07
N THR A 249 -23.25 -3.03 0.88
CA THR A 249 -23.35 -1.58 1.14
C THR A 249 -23.37 -1.29 2.63
N GLY A 250 -22.92 -0.09 3.01
CA GLY A 250 -22.85 0.37 4.40
C GLY A 250 -21.57 -0.11 5.11
N MET A 251 -21.51 0.09 6.42
CA MET A 251 -20.33 -0.22 7.24
C MET A 251 -20.48 -1.53 8.04
N GLY A 252 -21.65 -2.19 7.99
CA GLY A 252 -21.92 -3.33 8.87
C GLY A 252 -22.04 -2.93 10.34
N SER A 253 -21.91 -3.89 11.24
CA SER A 253 -21.98 -3.68 12.70
C SER A 253 -20.71 -4.20 13.37
N VAL A 254 -20.16 -3.45 14.32
CA VAL A 254 -19.01 -3.91 15.11
C VAL A 254 -19.34 -5.23 15.81
N PHE A 255 -18.39 -6.16 15.82
CA PHE A 255 -18.56 -7.39 16.61
C PHE A 255 -18.57 -7.11 18.10
N THR A 256 -19.44 -7.81 18.83
CA THR A 256 -19.56 -7.73 20.30
C THR A 256 -19.48 -9.11 20.94
N SER A 257 -18.92 -9.19 22.15
CA SER A 257 -18.81 -10.41 22.94
C SER A 257 -19.04 -10.12 24.42
N SER A 258 -19.60 -11.06 25.15
CA SER A 258 -19.73 -11.00 26.61
C SER A 258 -18.52 -11.59 27.36
N THR A 259 -17.68 -12.37 26.68
CA THR A 259 -16.55 -13.12 27.27
C THR A 259 -15.17 -12.63 26.83
N ASN A 260 -15.10 -11.75 25.85
CA ASN A 260 -13.86 -11.34 25.19
C ASN A 260 -13.09 -12.50 24.53
N ILE A 261 -13.81 -13.55 24.15
CA ILE A 261 -13.34 -14.64 23.30
C ILE A 261 -14.09 -14.52 21.97
N TRP A 262 -13.37 -14.62 20.86
CA TRP A 262 -13.85 -14.28 19.53
C TRP A 262 -13.62 -15.44 18.57
N GLY A 263 -14.70 -16.11 18.17
CA GLY A 263 -14.63 -17.26 17.29
C GLY A 263 -14.47 -18.60 18.01
N ASN A 264 -14.18 -19.64 17.24
CA ASN A 264 -14.00 -21.02 17.70
C ASN A 264 -13.06 -21.83 16.79
N ASN A 265 -12.22 -21.18 15.99
CA ASN A 265 -11.33 -21.76 14.98
C ASN A 265 -12.07 -22.49 13.82
N LEU A 266 -13.37 -22.25 13.66
CA LEU A 266 -14.19 -22.87 12.61
C LEU A 266 -15.03 -21.82 11.89
N LEU A 267 -15.33 -22.06 10.61
CA LEU A 267 -16.21 -21.21 9.79
C LEU A 267 -17.65 -21.12 10.32
N SER A 268 -18.07 -22.05 11.16
CA SER A 268 -19.41 -22.05 11.74
C SER A 268 -19.68 -20.89 12.71
N ASN A 269 -18.63 -20.19 13.15
CA ASN A 269 -18.74 -19.00 14.00
C ASN A 269 -18.21 -17.77 13.23
N SER A 270 -19.09 -16.82 12.95
CA SER A 270 -18.72 -15.61 12.21
C SER A 270 -17.63 -14.75 12.88
N GLN A 271 -17.47 -14.86 14.20
CA GLN A 271 -16.41 -14.15 14.92
C GLN A 271 -15.02 -14.73 14.66
N THR A 272 -14.91 -15.96 14.13
CA THR A 272 -13.62 -16.55 13.72
C THR A 272 -13.00 -15.68 12.61
N VAL A 273 -13.73 -15.44 11.54
CA VAL A 273 -13.28 -14.57 10.41
C VAL A 273 -13.04 -13.13 10.89
N GLY A 274 -13.85 -12.66 11.84
CA GLY A 274 -13.63 -11.35 12.47
C GLY A 274 -12.31 -11.29 13.26
N ALA A 275 -11.93 -12.38 13.94
CA ALA A 275 -10.68 -12.48 14.68
C ALA A 275 -9.46 -12.48 13.77
N ASP A 276 -9.50 -13.20 12.63
CA ASP A 276 -8.45 -13.20 11.61
C ASP A 276 -8.20 -11.79 11.07
N ALA A 277 -9.25 -11.13 10.58
CA ALA A 277 -9.12 -9.78 10.04
C ALA A 277 -8.62 -8.77 11.09
N HIS A 278 -9.09 -8.88 12.34
CA HIS A 278 -8.69 -7.98 13.43
C HIS A 278 -7.22 -8.18 13.82
N TYR A 279 -6.77 -9.42 13.88
CA TYR A 279 -5.38 -9.79 14.16
C TYR A 279 -4.45 -9.37 13.01
N GLY A 280 -4.79 -9.70 11.76
CA GLY A 280 -3.98 -9.37 10.59
C GLY A 280 -3.76 -7.86 10.45
N VAL A 281 -4.81 -7.05 10.63
CA VAL A 281 -4.71 -5.58 10.58
C VAL A 281 -3.93 -5.01 11.76
N ALA A 282 -4.08 -5.56 12.97
CA ALA A 282 -3.30 -5.15 14.14
C ALA A 282 -1.80 -5.46 13.94
N THR A 283 -1.48 -6.64 13.42
CA THR A 283 -0.10 -7.06 13.11
C THR A 283 0.51 -6.19 12.01
N THR A 284 -0.27 -5.83 10.98
CA THR A 284 0.15 -4.90 9.93
C THR A 284 0.46 -3.51 10.49
N TRP A 285 -0.39 -3.00 11.37
CA TRP A 285 -0.11 -1.75 12.07
C TRP A 285 1.21 -1.79 12.84
N ASP A 286 1.44 -2.87 13.60
CA ASP A 286 2.65 -3.05 14.40
C ASP A 286 3.89 -3.18 13.53
N TYR A 287 3.80 -3.90 12.41
CA TYR A 287 4.88 -3.97 11.43
C TYR A 287 5.28 -2.58 10.93
N PHE A 288 4.33 -1.80 10.41
CA PHE A 288 4.63 -0.45 9.92
C PHE A 288 5.14 0.47 11.03
N LYS A 289 4.61 0.33 12.24
CA LYS A 289 5.04 1.14 13.39
C LYS A 289 6.45 0.78 13.85
N ASN A 290 6.73 -0.50 14.04
CA ASN A 290 7.96 -0.97 14.68
C ASN A 290 9.13 -1.06 13.70
N VAL A 291 8.87 -1.39 12.42
CA VAL A 291 9.91 -1.54 11.41
C VAL A 291 10.17 -0.23 10.66
N HIS A 292 9.13 0.56 10.41
CA HIS A 292 9.22 1.76 9.58
C HIS A 292 8.90 3.07 10.32
N GLY A 293 8.51 3.02 11.60
CA GLY A 293 8.16 4.20 12.39
C GLY A 293 6.82 4.85 11.98
N ARG A 294 6.03 4.18 11.11
CA ARG A 294 4.78 4.71 10.58
C ARG A 294 3.60 4.37 11.50
N SER A 295 2.91 5.39 12.00
CA SER A 295 1.75 5.24 12.89
C SER A 295 0.45 5.19 12.07
N GLY A 296 0.04 3.98 11.67
CA GLY A 296 -1.17 3.77 10.85
C GLY A 296 -1.00 4.12 9.37
N ILE A 297 -2.07 3.93 8.61
CA ILE A 297 -2.10 4.06 7.15
C ILE A 297 -1.67 5.46 6.69
N ALA A 298 -2.21 6.50 7.29
CA ALA A 298 -1.90 7.88 6.94
C ALA A 298 -0.74 8.49 7.77
N ASN A 299 -0.09 7.69 8.62
CA ASN A 299 0.93 8.15 9.58
C ASN A 299 0.42 9.25 10.53
N ASP A 300 -0.85 9.21 10.87
CA ASP A 300 -1.58 10.15 11.72
C ASP A 300 -2.12 9.52 13.01
N GLY A 301 -1.83 8.25 13.21
CA GLY A 301 -2.29 7.49 14.37
C GLY A 301 -3.75 7.05 14.32
N GLN A 302 -4.46 7.21 13.19
CA GLN A 302 -5.84 6.75 13.03
C GLN A 302 -5.88 5.30 12.56
N GLY A 303 -6.74 4.48 13.19
CA GLY A 303 -7.04 3.11 12.78
C GLY A 303 -8.04 3.08 11.63
N ALA A 304 -8.01 2.01 10.85
CA ALA A 304 -8.97 1.74 9.78
C ALA A 304 -10.06 0.76 10.24
N VAL A 305 -11.15 0.68 9.48
CA VAL A 305 -12.20 -0.32 9.69
C VAL A 305 -11.94 -1.53 8.81
N SER A 306 -12.05 -2.72 9.38
CA SER A 306 -12.12 -3.99 8.65
C SER A 306 -13.58 -4.43 8.54
N ARG A 307 -14.02 -4.82 7.36
CA ARG A 307 -15.38 -5.32 7.10
C ARG A 307 -15.27 -6.75 6.60
N VAL A 308 -15.78 -7.72 7.37
CA VAL A 308 -15.81 -9.13 6.98
C VAL A 308 -17.23 -9.57 6.63
N HIS A 309 -17.38 -10.75 6.03
CA HIS A 309 -18.66 -11.28 5.55
C HIS A 309 -19.34 -10.36 4.53
N TYR A 310 -18.53 -9.84 3.60
CA TYR A 310 -19.02 -8.97 2.53
C TYR A 310 -19.58 -9.80 1.37
N GLY A 311 -20.78 -9.45 0.91
CA GLY A 311 -21.42 -10.12 -0.23
C GLY A 311 -21.82 -11.58 0.05
N ARG A 312 -22.22 -12.31 -0.99
CA ARG A 312 -22.52 -13.74 -0.93
C ARG A 312 -21.55 -14.49 -1.85
N ASN A 313 -20.82 -15.47 -1.28
CA ASN A 313 -19.78 -16.19 -2.02
C ASN A 313 -18.81 -15.23 -2.74
N TYR A 314 -18.47 -14.13 -2.08
CA TYR A 314 -17.58 -13.13 -2.63
C TYR A 314 -16.14 -13.58 -2.46
N GLN A 315 -15.47 -13.87 -3.58
CA GLN A 315 -14.11 -14.43 -3.62
C GLN A 315 -13.06 -13.36 -3.90
N ASN A 316 -13.15 -12.24 -3.18
CA ASN A 316 -12.17 -11.16 -3.27
C ASN A 316 -12.09 -10.39 -1.95
N ALA A 317 -11.02 -9.60 -1.80
CA ALA A 317 -10.85 -8.56 -0.80
C ALA A 317 -10.55 -7.23 -1.49
N PHE A 318 -10.65 -6.10 -0.78
CA PHE A 318 -10.30 -4.79 -1.32
C PHE A 318 -10.13 -3.73 -0.24
N TRP A 319 -9.20 -2.80 -0.48
CA TRP A 319 -9.08 -1.54 0.23
C TRP A 319 -10.02 -0.48 -0.35
N SER A 320 -10.48 0.44 0.49
CA SER A 320 -11.30 1.58 0.08
C SER A 320 -10.86 2.85 0.78
N ASP A 321 -10.25 3.78 0.02
CA ASP A 321 -9.81 5.08 0.54
C ASP A 321 -10.95 5.91 1.10
N SER A 322 -12.11 5.72 0.61
CA SER A 322 -13.25 6.58 0.88
C SER A 322 -14.06 6.15 2.09
N CYS A 323 -14.07 4.87 2.49
CA CYS A 323 -14.48 4.48 3.82
C CYS A 323 -13.30 4.36 4.79
N PHE A 324 -12.07 4.50 4.30
CA PHE A 324 -10.86 4.20 5.05
C PHE A 324 -10.95 2.80 5.67
N CYS A 325 -11.21 1.83 4.81
CA CYS A 325 -11.54 0.48 5.26
C CYS A 325 -11.01 -0.62 4.33
N MET A 326 -10.63 -1.75 4.91
CA MET A 326 -10.46 -3.04 4.25
C MET A 326 -11.78 -3.79 4.20
N THR A 327 -12.00 -4.61 3.18
CA THR A 327 -13.21 -5.41 3.04
C THR A 327 -12.88 -6.80 2.52
N PHE A 328 -13.41 -7.83 3.18
CA PHE A 328 -13.08 -9.21 2.94
C PHE A 328 -14.34 -10.03 2.67
N GLY A 329 -14.33 -10.81 1.59
CA GLY A 329 -15.37 -11.79 1.28
C GLY A 329 -15.15 -13.13 1.97
N ASP A 330 -16.18 -13.96 1.98
CA ASP A 330 -16.16 -15.29 2.61
C ASP A 330 -15.66 -16.41 1.66
N GLY A 331 -15.17 -16.05 0.47
CA GLY A 331 -14.87 -17.06 -0.52
C GLY A 331 -16.14 -17.83 -0.92
N ASP A 332 -16.03 -19.14 -1.05
CA ASP A 332 -17.16 -20.06 -1.18
C ASP A 332 -17.44 -20.82 0.13
N ASN A 333 -17.08 -20.21 1.24
CA ASN A 333 -17.22 -20.73 2.60
C ASN A 333 -16.39 -22.02 2.82
N GLY A 334 -15.21 -22.08 2.19
CA GLY A 334 -14.25 -23.17 2.36
C GLY A 334 -14.52 -24.41 1.50
N ALA A 335 -15.43 -24.34 0.52
CA ALA A 335 -15.60 -25.43 -0.43
C ALA A 335 -14.37 -25.56 -1.35
N SER A 336 -13.87 -24.45 -1.88
CA SER A 336 -12.62 -24.37 -2.64
C SER A 336 -11.71 -23.24 -2.16
N ILE A 337 -12.29 -22.18 -1.56
CA ILE A 337 -11.57 -21.02 -1.03
C ILE A 337 -12.18 -20.57 0.29
N TYR A 338 -11.35 -20.35 1.30
CA TYR A 338 -11.72 -19.82 2.60
C TYR A 338 -12.04 -18.31 2.53
N PRO A 339 -12.59 -17.70 3.61
CA PRO A 339 -12.66 -16.24 3.73
C PRO A 339 -11.27 -15.61 3.52
N LEU A 340 -11.25 -14.50 2.80
CA LEU A 340 -10.02 -13.85 2.33
C LEU A 340 -9.36 -12.99 3.43
N VAL A 341 -9.12 -13.58 4.59
CA VAL A 341 -8.63 -12.91 5.81
C VAL A 341 -7.28 -13.44 6.30
N ALA A 342 -6.55 -14.22 5.49
CA ALA A 342 -5.18 -14.62 5.77
C ALA A 342 -4.32 -13.37 6.07
N ILE A 343 -3.29 -13.52 6.86
CA ILE A 343 -2.54 -12.38 7.39
C ILE A 343 -1.84 -11.56 6.29
N ASP A 344 -1.31 -12.22 5.29
CA ASP A 344 -0.70 -11.60 4.10
C ASP A 344 -1.73 -10.82 3.28
N VAL A 345 -2.97 -11.34 3.12
CA VAL A 345 -4.09 -10.65 2.45
C VAL A 345 -4.52 -9.43 3.25
N ALA A 346 -4.63 -9.54 4.58
CA ALA A 346 -4.93 -8.39 5.43
C ALA A 346 -3.85 -7.31 5.35
N GLY A 347 -2.58 -7.73 5.31
CA GLY A 347 -1.41 -6.88 5.09
C GLY A 347 -1.42 -6.23 3.71
N HIS A 348 -1.78 -6.97 2.66
CA HIS A 348 -1.94 -6.49 1.29
C HIS A 348 -2.98 -5.36 1.20
N GLU A 349 -4.18 -5.59 1.71
CA GLU A 349 -5.26 -4.59 1.65
C GLU A 349 -4.94 -3.31 2.42
N MET A 350 -4.37 -3.44 3.62
CA MET A 350 -3.94 -2.27 4.39
C MET A 350 -2.81 -1.50 3.71
N SER A 351 -1.95 -2.18 2.96
CA SER A 351 -0.81 -1.58 2.25
C SER A 351 -1.24 -0.77 1.02
N HIS A 352 -2.38 -1.09 0.39
CA HIS A 352 -3.00 -0.18 -0.59
C HIS A 352 -3.28 1.19 0.03
N GLY A 353 -3.79 1.22 1.27
CA GLY A 353 -3.99 2.45 2.01
C GLY A 353 -2.68 3.20 2.27
N VAL A 354 -1.60 2.50 2.62
CA VAL A 354 -0.27 3.11 2.78
C VAL A 354 0.24 3.69 1.46
N THR A 355 0.07 2.98 0.36
CA THR A 355 0.44 3.44 -1.00
C THR A 355 -0.33 4.70 -1.38
N SER A 356 -1.64 4.75 -1.16
CA SER A 356 -2.47 5.92 -1.48
C SER A 356 -2.12 7.15 -0.64
N ARG A 357 -1.62 6.96 0.57
CA ARG A 357 -1.17 8.03 1.49
C ARG A 357 0.32 8.36 1.37
N SER A 358 1.02 7.78 0.41
CA SER A 358 2.44 8.05 0.13
C SER A 358 2.67 8.36 -1.35
N ALA A 359 3.16 7.44 -2.16
CA ALA A 359 3.37 7.64 -3.59
C ALA A 359 2.07 7.87 -4.37
N ALA A 360 0.95 7.35 -3.90
CA ALA A 360 -0.36 7.37 -4.57
C ALA A 360 -0.28 6.81 -6.00
N LEU A 361 0.40 5.68 -6.16
CA LEU A 361 0.57 5.00 -7.44
C LEU A 361 -0.78 4.80 -8.13
N ILE A 362 -0.94 5.36 -9.32
CA ILE A 362 -2.16 5.26 -10.11
C ILE A 362 -2.43 3.78 -10.43
N TYR A 363 -3.64 3.31 -10.15
CA TYR A 363 -4.03 1.90 -10.28
C TYR A 363 -4.32 1.53 -11.74
N SER A 364 -3.34 1.77 -12.60
CA SER A 364 -3.39 1.49 -14.04
C SER A 364 -2.00 1.40 -14.62
N GLY A 365 -1.81 0.56 -15.62
CA GLY A 365 -0.53 0.42 -16.29
C GLY A 365 0.58 -0.08 -15.36
N GLU A 366 1.82 0.33 -15.59
CA GLU A 366 2.96 -0.08 -14.77
C GLU A 366 2.88 0.43 -13.33
N SER A 367 2.34 1.64 -13.11
CA SER A 367 2.14 2.15 -11.75
C SER A 367 1.11 1.33 -10.97
N GLY A 368 0.11 0.76 -11.66
CA GLY A 368 -0.86 -0.16 -11.07
C GLY A 368 -0.22 -1.49 -10.66
N GLY A 369 0.63 -2.06 -11.51
CA GLY A 369 1.40 -3.26 -11.17
C GLY A 369 2.35 -3.04 -9.99
N LEU A 370 2.99 -1.86 -9.90
CA LEU A 370 3.80 -1.48 -8.74
C LEU A 370 2.97 -1.27 -7.47
N ASN A 371 1.71 -0.80 -7.59
CA ASN A 371 0.78 -0.66 -6.47
C ASN A 371 0.43 -2.04 -5.89
N GLU A 372 0.05 -2.99 -6.75
CA GLU A 372 -0.21 -4.38 -6.37
C GLU A 372 1.02 -5.04 -5.74
N ALA A 373 2.17 -4.94 -6.40
CA ALA A 373 3.41 -5.52 -5.87
C ALA A 373 3.81 -4.92 -4.52
N THR A 374 3.56 -3.64 -4.29
CA THR A 374 3.78 -3.00 -2.98
C THR A 374 2.94 -3.65 -1.89
N SER A 375 1.69 -3.95 -2.21
CA SER A 375 0.77 -4.63 -1.29
C SER A 375 1.20 -6.08 -1.02
N ASP A 376 1.61 -6.83 -2.04
CA ASP A 376 2.15 -8.19 -1.87
C ASP A 376 3.44 -8.19 -1.04
N ILE A 377 4.37 -7.29 -1.33
CA ILE A 377 5.64 -7.15 -0.60
C ILE A 377 5.38 -6.91 0.89
N PHE A 378 4.51 -5.99 1.23
CA PHE A 378 4.25 -5.70 2.63
C PHE A 378 3.34 -6.75 3.29
N GLY A 379 2.41 -7.37 2.56
CA GLY A 379 1.63 -8.52 3.05
C GLY A 379 2.54 -9.64 3.51
N THR A 380 3.43 -10.09 2.62
CA THR A 380 4.48 -11.08 2.92
C THR A 380 5.37 -10.66 4.10
N MET A 381 5.79 -9.39 4.17
CA MET A 381 6.60 -8.91 5.29
C MET A 381 5.84 -8.87 6.62
N VAL A 382 4.54 -8.65 6.61
CA VAL A 382 3.68 -8.72 7.79
C VAL A 382 3.57 -10.14 8.31
N GLU A 383 3.43 -11.12 7.43
CA GLU A 383 3.42 -12.53 7.77
C GLU A 383 4.74 -12.96 8.42
N TYR A 384 5.89 -12.64 7.81
CA TYR A 384 7.19 -12.85 8.46
C TYR A 384 7.33 -12.14 9.82
N TYR A 385 6.75 -10.95 9.96
CA TYR A 385 6.77 -10.20 11.21
C TYR A 385 5.89 -10.84 12.29
N ALA A 386 4.76 -11.42 11.91
CA ALA A 386 3.87 -12.16 12.82
C ALA A 386 4.60 -13.35 13.46
N ASN A 387 5.48 -14.01 12.69
CA ASN A 387 6.26 -15.17 13.14
C ASN A 387 5.37 -16.22 13.82
N ASN A 388 4.20 -16.51 13.22
CA ASN A 388 3.25 -17.48 13.73
C ASN A 388 3.66 -18.90 13.31
N ALA A 389 3.58 -19.86 14.22
CA ALA A 389 3.97 -21.25 13.94
C ALA A 389 2.93 -22.00 13.10
N ASN A 390 1.67 -21.54 13.09
CA ASN A 390 0.60 -22.14 12.29
C ASN A 390 0.62 -21.61 10.85
N ASP A 391 1.12 -20.39 10.67
CA ASP A 391 1.27 -19.70 9.39
C ASP A 391 2.66 -19.04 9.35
N PRO A 392 3.71 -19.81 9.05
CA PRO A 392 5.08 -19.31 9.03
C PRO A 392 5.33 -18.54 7.72
N GLY A 393 5.86 -17.33 7.84
CA GLY A 393 6.10 -16.45 6.71
C GLY A 393 6.89 -17.06 5.56
N ASP A 394 6.42 -16.85 4.35
CA ASP A 394 7.03 -17.29 3.11
C ASP A 394 6.89 -16.24 1.97
N TYR A 395 6.96 -16.62 0.71
CA TYR A 395 6.82 -15.73 -0.45
C TYR A 395 5.70 -16.21 -1.40
N VAL A 396 4.72 -16.88 -0.85
CA VAL A 396 3.48 -17.25 -1.53
C VAL A 396 2.38 -16.31 -1.03
N ILE A 397 1.44 -15.95 -1.83
CA ILE A 397 0.36 -15.03 -1.46
C ILE A 397 -0.96 -15.79 -1.44
N GLY A 398 -1.60 -15.82 -0.28
CA GLY A 398 -2.92 -16.40 -0.08
C GLY A 398 -2.96 -17.92 -0.20
N GLU A 399 -1.92 -18.66 0.14
CA GLU A 399 -1.90 -20.12 0.16
C GLU A 399 -2.84 -20.69 1.23
N GLU A 400 -2.99 -19.99 2.36
CA GLU A 400 -3.90 -20.37 3.45
C GLU A 400 -5.39 -20.27 3.08
N LEU A 401 -5.69 -19.59 1.98
CA LEU A 401 -7.06 -19.52 1.47
C LEU A 401 -7.55 -20.84 0.85
N PHE A 402 -6.65 -21.78 0.57
CA PHE A 402 -7.00 -23.01 -0.14
C PHE A 402 -7.01 -24.22 0.79
N PRO A 403 -8.16 -24.88 0.98
CA PRO A 403 -8.24 -26.10 1.79
C PRO A 403 -7.29 -27.20 1.30
N ASN A 404 -6.64 -27.90 2.26
CA ASN A 404 -5.74 -29.05 1.99
C ASN A 404 -4.56 -28.69 1.07
N ASN A 405 -3.88 -27.58 1.31
CA ASN A 405 -2.84 -27.01 0.47
C ASN A 405 -1.42 -27.09 1.09
N ALA A 406 -1.11 -28.10 1.87
CA ALA A 406 0.17 -28.22 2.59
C ALA A 406 1.43 -28.17 1.72
N ASN A 407 1.32 -28.35 0.40
CA ASN A 407 2.44 -28.24 -0.55
C ASN A 407 2.45 -26.89 -1.30
N MET A 408 1.59 -25.95 -0.95
CA MET A 408 1.46 -24.61 -1.55
C MET A 408 1.35 -24.64 -3.10
N SER A 409 0.70 -25.69 -3.63
CA SER A 409 0.45 -25.80 -5.07
C SER A 409 -0.75 -24.98 -5.54
N LYS A 410 -1.46 -24.36 -4.60
CA LYS A 410 -2.53 -23.40 -4.83
C LYS A 410 -2.21 -22.13 -4.05
N ALA A 411 -2.30 -21.02 -4.72
CA ALA A 411 -2.14 -19.69 -4.11
C ALA A 411 -2.70 -18.65 -5.07
N ILE A 412 -2.80 -17.43 -4.60
CA ILE A 412 -3.11 -16.32 -5.48
C ILE A 412 -1.89 -15.99 -6.34
N ARG A 413 -0.69 -15.91 -5.74
CA ARG A 413 0.58 -15.61 -6.45
C ARG A 413 1.79 -16.26 -5.76
N TRP A 414 2.88 -16.42 -6.51
CA TRP A 414 4.20 -16.85 -6.03
C TRP A 414 5.24 -15.78 -6.39
N MET A 415 5.79 -15.09 -5.41
CA MET A 415 6.69 -13.96 -5.64
C MET A 415 8.02 -14.38 -6.28
N PHE A 416 8.52 -15.55 -5.95
CA PHE A 416 9.79 -16.10 -6.48
C PHE A 416 9.68 -16.63 -7.93
N LYS A 417 8.49 -16.94 -8.40
CA LYS A 417 8.21 -17.44 -9.74
C LYS A 417 6.76 -17.11 -10.14
N PRO A 418 6.48 -15.85 -10.47
CA PRO A 418 5.11 -15.38 -10.74
C PRO A 418 4.36 -16.23 -11.77
N SER A 419 5.03 -16.73 -12.82
CA SER A 419 4.42 -17.52 -13.87
C SER A 419 3.80 -18.86 -13.41
N LEU A 420 3.97 -19.25 -12.14
CA LEU A 420 3.28 -20.43 -11.59
C LEU A 420 1.76 -20.24 -11.50
N ASP A 421 1.26 -19.00 -11.47
CA ASP A 421 -0.18 -18.69 -11.56
C ASP A 421 -0.76 -18.83 -12.98
N GLY A 422 0.10 -19.03 -13.99
CA GLY A 422 -0.28 -19.19 -15.39
C GLY A 422 -0.55 -17.87 -16.15
N ALA A 423 -0.43 -16.70 -15.50
CA ALA A 423 -0.78 -15.41 -16.09
C ALA A 423 0.27 -14.30 -15.84
N SER A 424 0.90 -14.29 -14.67
CA SER A 424 1.88 -13.27 -14.29
C SER A 424 3.22 -13.48 -15.00
N PRO A 425 3.85 -12.41 -15.52
CA PRO A 425 5.18 -12.51 -16.11
C PRO A 425 6.28 -12.52 -15.04
N ASP A 426 7.26 -13.41 -15.22
CA ASP A 426 8.48 -13.42 -14.39
C ASP A 426 9.42 -12.26 -14.72
N CYS A 427 9.39 -11.81 -15.97
CA CYS A 427 10.36 -10.88 -16.55
C CYS A 427 9.66 -9.69 -17.16
N TYR A 428 10.28 -8.51 -17.02
CA TYR A 428 9.81 -7.31 -17.68
C TYR A 428 9.93 -7.45 -19.21
N ALA A 429 8.85 -7.07 -19.89
CA ALA A 429 8.80 -6.96 -21.34
C ALA A 429 8.02 -5.71 -21.77
N GLY A 430 8.28 -5.21 -22.98
CA GLY A 430 7.50 -4.12 -23.53
C GLY A 430 6.00 -4.45 -23.58
N GLY A 431 5.16 -3.47 -23.21
CA GLY A 431 3.71 -3.65 -23.17
C GLY A 431 3.14 -4.19 -21.84
N ILE A 432 3.97 -4.42 -20.83
CA ILE A 432 3.54 -4.93 -19.51
C ILE A 432 2.48 -4.05 -18.85
N GLY A 433 2.49 -2.74 -19.10
CA GLY A 433 1.44 -1.82 -18.63
C GLY A 433 0.09 -1.98 -19.34
N GLY A 434 -0.03 -2.89 -20.30
CA GLY A 434 -1.29 -3.20 -21.01
C GLY A 434 -2.03 -4.42 -20.47
N ILE A 435 -1.45 -5.18 -19.53
CA ILE A 435 -2.09 -6.32 -18.89
C ILE A 435 -2.69 -5.91 -17.53
N ASP A 436 -3.51 -6.77 -16.94
CA ASP A 436 -4.11 -6.53 -15.63
C ASP A 436 -3.04 -6.26 -14.57
N VAL A 437 -3.30 -5.33 -13.67
CA VAL A 437 -2.35 -4.89 -12.65
C VAL A 437 -1.95 -5.99 -11.67
N HIS A 438 -2.86 -6.94 -11.38
CA HIS A 438 -2.62 -8.10 -10.52
C HIS A 438 -1.62 -9.09 -11.15
N TYR A 439 -1.53 -9.13 -12.48
CA TYR A 439 -0.53 -9.95 -13.18
C TYR A 439 0.76 -9.18 -13.43
N SER A 440 0.68 -7.91 -13.85
CA SER A 440 1.87 -7.09 -14.08
C SER A 440 2.70 -6.86 -12.82
N SER A 441 2.11 -6.98 -11.63
CA SER A 441 2.80 -6.96 -10.33
C SER A 441 3.91 -7.99 -10.20
N GLY A 442 3.78 -9.13 -10.91
CA GLY A 442 4.72 -10.25 -10.85
C GLY A 442 6.17 -9.84 -11.02
N VAL A 443 6.47 -8.89 -11.91
CA VAL A 443 7.86 -8.43 -12.13
C VAL A 443 8.47 -7.79 -10.88
N ALA A 444 7.72 -6.97 -10.14
CA ALA A 444 8.24 -6.33 -8.93
C ALA A 444 8.23 -7.29 -7.73
N ASN A 445 7.26 -8.21 -7.64
CA ASN A 445 7.28 -9.30 -6.68
C ASN A 445 8.54 -10.16 -6.84
N HIS A 446 8.84 -10.54 -8.08
CA HIS A 446 10.03 -11.32 -8.42
C HIS A 446 11.33 -10.54 -8.14
N PHE A 447 11.39 -9.26 -8.51
CA PHE A 447 12.49 -8.38 -8.11
C PHE A 447 12.69 -8.38 -6.59
N TYR A 448 11.61 -8.23 -5.81
CA TYR A 448 11.71 -8.15 -4.36
C TYR A 448 12.23 -9.47 -3.77
N TYR A 449 11.70 -10.61 -4.22
CA TYR A 449 12.22 -11.92 -3.82
C TYR A 449 13.72 -12.05 -4.09
N LEU A 450 14.14 -11.75 -5.32
CA LEU A 450 15.55 -11.83 -5.72
C LEU A 450 16.44 -10.85 -4.95
N LEU A 451 15.93 -9.68 -4.58
CA LEU A 451 16.65 -8.74 -3.72
C LEU A 451 16.80 -9.27 -2.30
N ALA A 452 15.76 -9.88 -1.75
CA ALA A 452 15.76 -10.37 -0.39
C ALA A 452 16.58 -11.66 -0.22
N GLU A 453 16.35 -12.66 -1.08
CA GLU A 453 16.86 -14.03 -0.93
C GLU A 453 17.92 -14.40 -1.98
N GLY A 454 18.00 -13.66 -3.10
CA GLY A 454 18.86 -14.02 -4.23
C GLY A 454 18.25 -15.08 -5.13
N ALA A 455 19.07 -15.70 -6.00
CA ALA A 455 18.63 -16.78 -6.89
C ALA A 455 18.58 -18.15 -6.16
N VAL A 456 17.87 -18.17 -5.03
CA VAL A 456 17.70 -19.36 -4.16
C VAL A 456 16.32 -19.94 -4.36
N VAL A 457 16.22 -21.25 -4.62
CA VAL A 457 14.92 -21.90 -4.73
C VAL A 457 14.33 -22.11 -3.32
N PRO A 458 13.08 -21.66 -3.06
CA PRO A 458 12.48 -21.87 -1.74
C PRO A 458 12.29 -23.36 -1.42
N ASN A 459 12.29 -23.69 -0.13
CA ASN A 459 12.01 -25.04 0.32
C ASN A 459 10.62 -25.49 -0.16
N GLY A 460 10.50 -26.74 -0.61
CA GLY A 460 9.24 -27.28 -1.14
C GLY A 460 8.97 -27.02 -2.63
N PHE A 461 9.83 -26.23 -3.32
CA PHE A 461 9.63 -25.88 -4.74
C PHE A 461 10.74 -26.38 -5.67
N GLY A 462 11.78 -27.02 -5.14
CA GLY A 462 12.94 -27.49 -5.89
C GLY A 462 12.72 -28.80 -6.66
N ALA A 463 13.83 -29.44 -7.03
CA ALA A 463 13.83 -30.68 -7.77
C ALA A 463 12.99 -31.79 -7.09
N GLY A 464 12.14 -32.47 -7.87
CA GLY A 464 11.25 -33.52 -7.38
C GLY A 464 9.95 -33.05 -6.73
N THR A 465 9.73 -31.73 -6.61
CA THR A 465 8.44 -31.14 -6.18
C THR A 465 7.54 -30.88 -7.39
N TRP A 466 6.30 -30.44 -7.14
CA TRP A 466 5.35 -30.07 -8.19
C TRP A 466 5.85 -28.90 -9.06
N ALA A 467 6.60 -27.93 -8.48
CA ALA A 467 7.14 -26.78 -9.17
C ALA A 467 8.47 -27.04 -9.88
N ASN A 468 9.26 -27.99 -9.38
CA ASN A 468 10.54 -28.47 -9.94
C ASN A 468 11.49 -27.32 -10.35
N LEU A 469 11.63 -26.28 -9.50
CA LEU A 469 12.41 -25.09 -9.80
C LEU A 469 13.92 -25.34 -9.63
N THR A 470 14.69 -24.53 -10.34
CA THR A 470 16.15 -24.44 -10.23
C THR A 470 16.58 -22.98 -10.09
N PRO A 471 17.79 -22.65 -9.58
CA PRO A 471 18.27 -21.26 -9.56
C PRO A 471 18.21 -20.58 -10.94
N ALA A 472 18.44 -21.32 -12.02
CA ALA A 472 18.37 -20.80 -13.39
C ALA A 472 16.93 -20.44 -13.81
N SER A 473 15.91 -21.10 -13.26
CA SER A 473 14.51 -20.78 -13.54
C SER A 473 14.01 -19.51 -12.81
N LEU A 474 14.79 -19.01 -11.82
CA LEU A 474 14.44 -17.82 -11.03
C LEU A 474 15.01 -16.52 -11.60
N VAL A 475 15.78 -16.52 -12.67
CA VAL A 475 16.41 -15.32 -13.20
C VAL A 475 16.20 -15.19 -14.70
N CYS A 476 15.90 -13.99 -15.18
CA CYS A 476 15.65 -13.74 -16.59
C CYS A 476 16.91 -13.47 -17.40
N ASN A 477 18.00 -13.08 -16.74
CA ASN A 477 19.28 -12.73 -17.35
C ASN A 477 20.37 -13.84 -17.20
N GLY A 478 20.02 -14.99 -16.61
CA GLY A 478 20.92 -16.11 -16.40
C GLY A 478 21.92 -15.95 -15.24
N ASN A 479 21.85 -14.89 -14.46
CA ASN A 479 22.73 -14.68 -13.30
C ASN A 479 22.27 -15.45 -12.06
N THR A 480 22.65 -16.73 -11.99
CA THR A 480 22.33 -17.62 -10.86
C THR A 480 23.18 -17.39 -9.61
N SER A 481 24.20 -16.52 -9.69
CA SER A 481 25.04 -16.15 -8.53
C SER A 481 24.55 -14.93 -7.76
N LEU A 482 23.34 -14.43 -8.09
CA LEU A 482 22.72 -13.33 -7.39
C LEU A 482 22.51 -13.68 -5.91
N ALA A 483 23.14 -12.91 -5.01
CA ALA A 483 22.98 -13.06 -3.57
C ALA A 483 21.98 -12.03 -3.03
N GLY A 484 21.10 -12.47 -2.13
CA GLY A 484 20.14 -11.60 -1.45
C GLY A 484 20.80 -10.75 -0.36
N ILE A 485 20.12 -9.70 0.05
CA ILE A 485 20.54 -8.80 1.14
C ILE A 485 19.73 -8.98 2.43
N GLY A 486 18.85 -9.96 2.46
CA GLY A 486 17.89 -10.21 3.51
C GLY A 486 16.64 -9.31 3.41
N ARG A 487 15.49 -9.88 3.80
CA ARG A 487 14.17 -9.25 3.69
C ARG A 487 14.02 -7.95 4.48
N GLU A 488 14.70 -7.83 5.62
CA GLU A 488 14.65 -6.59 6.42
C GLU A 488 15.27 -5.41 5.65
N ALA A 489 16.44 -5.60 5.03
CA ALA A 489 17.08 -4.56 4.23
C ALA A 489 16.28 -4.26 2.96
N ALA A 490 15.77 -5.29 2.28
CA ALA A 490 14.93 -5.16 1.10
C ALA A 490 13.63 -4.39 1.39
N GLY A 491 12.95 -4.72 2.50
CA GLY A 491 11.73 -4.04 2.95
C GLY A 491 11.95 -2.56 3.27
N LYS A 492 13.06 -2.23 3.96
CA LYS A 492 13.43 -0.84 4.25
C LYS A 492 13.71 -0.03 2.97
N ILE A 493 14.40 -0.64 1.98
CA ILE A 493 14.65 -0.01 0.68
C ILE A 493 13.35 0.24 -0.06
N TRP A 494 12.44 -0.74 -0.11
CA TRP A 494 11.15 -0.59 -0.80
C TRP A 494 10.28 0.48 -0.14
N TYR A 495 10.17 0.45 1.20
CA TYR A 495 9.43 1.46 1.95
C TYR A 495 9.97 2.87 1.73
N ARG A 496 11.30 3.05 1.78
CA ARG A 496 11.95 4.33 1.51
C ARG A 496 11.70 4.80 0.09
N ALA A 497 11.81 3.91 -0.90
CA ALA A 497 11.51 4.23 -2.30
C ALA A 497 10.05 4.68 -2.47
N LEU A 498 9.09 3.96 -1.90
CA LEU A 498 7.66 4.27 -1.95
C LEU A 498 7.34 5.63 -1.34
N THR A 499 7.83 5.88 -0.13
CA THR A 499 7.44 7.07 0.65
C THR A 499 8.17 8.34 0.23
N VAL A 500 9.39 8.22 -0.32
CA VAL A 500 10.28 9.35 -0.61
C VAL A 500 10.44 9.63 -2.09
N TYR A 501 10.60 8.59 -2.92
CA TYR A 501 11.03 8.79 -4.32
C TYR A 501 9.96 8.52 -5.37
N MET A 502 9.09 7.54 -5.15
CA MET A 502 8.03 7.22 -6.10
C MET A 502 6.96 8.33 -6.15
N THR A 503 6.40 8.54 -7.33
CA THR A 503 5.29 9.46 -7.62
C THR A 503 4.12 8.70 -8.21
N ALA A 504 2.97 9.33 -8.36
CA ALA A 504 1.74 8.69 -8.81
C ALA A 504 1.87 7.96 -10.16
N SER A 505 2.77 8.41 -11.02
CA SER A 505 3.00 7.82 -12.35
C SER A 505 4.31 7.03 -12.48
N THR A 506 4.91 6.59 -11.38
CA THR A 506 6.13 5.78 -11.38
C THR A 506 5.91 4.49 -12.16
N ASN A 507 6.76 4.23 -13.15
CA ASN A 507 6.84 2.98 -13.91
C ASN A 507 8.01 2.10 -13.40
N TYR A 508 8.20 0.90 -13.95
CA TYR A 508 9.25 -0.02 -13.50
C TYR A 508 10.67 0.55 -13.59
N ALA A 509 11.01 1.26 -14.67
CA ALA A 509 12.33 1.89 -14.81
C ALA A 509 12.55 3.00 -13.76
N ALA A 510 11.52 3.78 -13.46
CA ALA A 510 11.55 4.80 -12.42
C ALA A 510 11.58 4.17 -11.00
N ALA A 511 10.91 3.04 -10.78
CA ALA A 511 10.97 2.29 -9.53
C ALA A 511 12.38 1.74 -9.28
N ARG A 512 13.08 1.26 -10.32
CA ARG A 512 14.50 0.91 -10.24
C ARG A 512 15.33 2.09 -9.75
N THR A 513 15.15 3.28 -10.33
CA THR A 513 15.85 4.49 -9.89
C THR A 513 15.49 4.85 -8.45
N ALA A 514 14.22 4.79 -8.08
CA ALA A 514 13.73 5.10 -6.73
C ALA A 514 14.35 4.16 -5.67
N THR A 515 14.43 2.86 -5.95
CA THR A 515 15.04 1.88 -5.05
C THR A 515 16.56 2.00 -4.94
N LEU A 516 17.25 2.40 -6.02
CA LEU A 516 18.69 2.71 -5.99
C LEU A 516 18.96 3.97 -5.14
N ASN A 517 18.13 5.00 -5.26
CA ASN A 517 18.23 6.19 -4.41
C ASN A 517 17.96 5.84 -2.94
N ALA A 518 16.94 5.04 -2.67
CA ALA A 518 16.63 4.56 -1.33
C ALA A 518 17.79 3.74 -0.73
N ALA A 519 18.41 2.86 -1.52
CA ALA A 519 19.59 2.12 -1.08
C ALA A 519 20.78 3.04 -0.82
N THR A 520 20.95 4.10 -1.61
CA THR A 520 21.99 5.12 -1.39
C THR A 520 21.77 5.86 -0.07
N ASP A 521 20.53 6.27 0.23
CA ASP A 521 20.21 6.95 1.49
C ASP A 521 20.48 6.07 2.71
N LEU A 522 20.10 4.80 2.64
CA LEU A 522 20.15 3.90 3.79
C LEU A 522 21.52 3.27 4.02
N TYR A 523 22.27 3.03 2.95
CA TYR A 523 23.50 2.21 3.00
C TYR A 523 24.70 2.85 2.30
N GLY A 524 24.52 3.95 1.60
CA GLY A 524 25.55 4.65 0.84
C GLY A 524 25.65 4.20 -0.63
N ALA A 525 26.09 5.12 -1.47
CA ALA A 525 26.33 4.87 -2.90
C ALA A 525 27.40 3.78 -3.10
N GLY A 526 27.12 2.81 -3.98
CA GLY A 526 28.04 1.70 -4.27
C GLY A 526 28.14 0.65 -3.16
N SER A 527 27.30 0.71 -2.11
CA SER A 527 27.21 -0.33 -1.08
C SER A 527 26.81 -1.69 -1.66
N ALA A 528 26.98 -2.75 -0.89
CA ALA A 528 26.52 -4.09 -1.27
C ALA A 528 25.01 -4.10 -1.56
N GLN A 529 24.23 -3.38 -0.75
CA GLN A 529 22.78 -3.23 -0.93
C GLN A 529 22.44 -2.48 -2.22
N TYR A 530 23.12 -1.37 -2.52
CA TYR A 530 22.94 -0.64 -3.79
C TYR A 530 23.24 -1.55 -4.99
N ASN A 531 24.33 -2.30 -4.95
CA ASN A 531 24.72 -3.20 -6.03
C ASN A 531 23.72 -4.36 -6.19
N ALA A 532 23.21 -4.89 -5.07
CA ALA A 532 22.18 -5.94 -5.10
C ALA A 532 20.86 -5.45 -5.68
N VAL A 533 20.40 -4.24 -5.35
CA VAL A 533 19.21 -3.61 -5.98
C VAL A 533 19.40 -3.54 -7.50
N ASN A 534 20.57 -3.05 -7.96
CA ASN A 534 20.87 -2.95 -9.37
C ASN A 534 20.86 -4.32 -10.08
N ALA A 535 21.44 -5.35 -9.43
CA ALA A 535 21.52 -6.70 -9.94
C ALA A 535 20.15 -7.40 -9.96
N ALA A 536 19.32 -7.22 -8.93
CA ALA A 536 17.98 -7.80 -8.84
C ALA A 536 17.04 -7.23 -9.92
N TRP A 537 17.06 -5.92 -10.17
CA TRP A 537 16.30 -5.34 -11.30
C TRP A 537 16.79 -5.84 -12.66
N ALA A 538 18.10 -6.02 -12.82
CA ALA A 538 18.65 -6.62 -14.04
C ALA A 538 18.23 -8.10 -14.19
N ALA A 539 18.08 -8.83 -13.07
CA ALA A 539 17.67 -10.22 -13.09
C ALA A 539 16.20 -10.42 -13.51
N VAL A 540 15.36 -9.40 -13.44
CA VAL A 540 13.99 -9.38 -13.97
C VAL A 540 13.86 -8.52 -15.25
N ASN A 541 14.96 -8.21 -15.92
CA ASN A 541 15.04 -7.48 -17.20
C ASN A 541 14.49 -6.04 -17.18
N VAL A 542 14.39 -5.38 -16.04
CA VAL A 542 14.04 -3.96 -15.98
C VAL A 542 15.29 -3.11 -16.27
N ALA A 543 15.30 -2.40 -17.39
CA ALA A 543 16.40 -1.48 -17.75
C ALA A 543 16.40 -0.21 -16.87
N PRO A 544 17.56 0.46 -16.70
CA PRO A 544 17.59 1.80 -16.11
C PRO A 544 16.68 2.78 -16.85
N ALA A 545 16.14 3.77 -16.13
CA ALA A 545 15.45 4.90 -16.78
C ALA A 545 16.43 5.68 -17.66
N ILE A 546 16.00 6.03 -18.88
CA ILE A 546 16.76 6.82 -19.88
C ILE A 546 16.62 8.31 -19.54
#